data_4c5bf965e2452c76448a3a13bcd2d890
#
_entry.id   4c5bf965e2452c76448a3a13bcd2d890
#
_cell.length_a   1.000
_cell.length_b   1.000
_cell.length_c   1.000
_cell.angle_alpha   90.00
_cell.angle_beta   90.00
_cell.angle_gamma   90.00
#
_symmetry.space_group_name_H-M   'P 1'
#
loop_
_entity.id
_entity.type
_entity.pdbx_description
1 polymer ?
#
loop_
_entity_poly.entity_id
_entity_poly.type
_entity_poly.pdbx_seq_one_letter_code
_entity_poly.pdbx_strand_id
1 'polypeptide(L)'
;MQTYTYVSKGKFELMEKPKPVLMDERDAIVKVTLASICPSDLHIKHGSVPRAVPGITVGHEMVGIVEDIGSAVTNVKPGDRVTVNVETFCGECFFCRHGYVNNCTDQNGGWALGCRIDGGQAEYVRVPFADQGLNKIPDHVTDRQALLVGDVLATGFWAARISEIKEEDTVLIIGAGPTGICTLLCVMLKNPKRIIVCERDEGRIRFIHEHYPEILTVSPEACADYVRANSDHGGADVVLEVAGAESTFRLAWECARPNAVVTVVALYDKAQTLPLPDMYGKNLTFKTGGVDGCNCEEILRLIAEGRLNTEPLITHTYPLDRIEEAYTLFENKMDGVIKVAIEW
;
A
#
# COMPACT_ATOMS: atom_id res chain seq x y z
N MET A 1 15.90 -20.28 -9.90
CA MET A 1 15.66 -18.83 -10.00
C MET A 1 16.14 -18.12 -8.74
N GLN A 2 16.65 -16.90 -8.88
CA GLN A 2 17.00 -16.08 -7.73
C GLN A 2 15.76 -15.54 -7.03
N THR A 3 15.82 -15.47 -5.69
CA THR A 3 14.73 -15.01 -4.82
C THR A 3 15.29 -14.28 -3.61
N TYR A 4 14.60 -13.25 -3.14
CA TYR A 4 14.90 -12.64 -1.84
C TYR A 4 13.98 -13.24 -0.78
N THR A 5 14.56 -13.92 0.20
CA THR A 5 13.85 -14.87 1.07
C THR A 5 13.93 -14.47 2.53
N TYR A 6 12.80 -14.52 3.24
CA TYR A 6 12.73 -14.37 4.71
C TYR A 6 13.25 -15.63 5.39
N VAL A 7 14.43 -15.56 5.97
CA VAL A 7 15.08 -16.69 6.66
C VAL A 7 14.65 -16.75 8.14
N SER A 8 14.71 -15.63 8.81
CA SER A 8 14.35 -15.50 10.22
C SER A 8 14.18 -14.01 10.57
N LYS A 9 13.68 -13.74 11.78
CA LYS A 9 13.60 -12.37 12.27
C LYS A 9 14.93 -11.64 12.14
N GLY A 10 14.91 -10.48 11.50
CA GLY A 10 16.07 -9.63 11.19
C GLY A 10 16.83 -10.04 9.93
N LYS A 11 16.45 -11.14 9.25
CA LYS A 11 17.27 -11.71 8.19
C LYS A 11 16.48 -12.09 6.95
N PHE A 12 16.77 -11.37 5.85
CA PHE A 12 16.43 -11.75 4.47
C PHE A 12 17.72 -12.10 3.74
N GLU A 13 17.67 -13.03 2.79
CA GLU A 13 18.85 -13.47 2.00
C GLU A 13 18.46 -13.71 0.54
N LEU A 14 19.38 -13.41 -0.37
CA LEU A 14 19.31 -13.91 -1.75
C LEU A 14 19.55 -15.42 -1.76
N MET A 15 18.63 -16.16 -2.33
CA MET A 15 18.67 -17.62 -2.40
C MET A 15 18.26 -18.12 -3.78
N GLU A 16 18.72 -19.31 -4.10
CA GLU A 16 18.26 -20.08 -5.26
C GLU A 16 17.07 -20.96 -4.87
N LYS A 17 15.95 -20.83 -5.60
CA LYS A 17 14.78 -21.71 -5.47
C LYS A 17 14.38 -22.28 -6.82
N PRO A 18 13.66 -23.41 -6.88
CA PRO A 18 13.05 -23.87 -8.12
C PRO A 18 12.04 -22.85 -8.64
N LYS A 19 11.86 -22.79 -9.97
CA LYS A 19 10.77 -22.01 -10.58
C LYS A 19 9.44 -22.54 -10.08
N PRO A 20 8.47 -21.65 -9.69
CA PRO A 20 7.15 -22.11 -9.25
C PRO A 20 6.38 -22.83 -10.37
N VAL A 21 5.50 -23.72 -9.97
CA VAL A 21 4.60 -24.46 -10.85
C VAL A 21 3.14 -24.17 -10.48
N LEU A 22 2.22 -24.38 -11.41
CA LEU A 22 0.78 -24.34 -11.14
C LEU A 22 0.43 -25.43 -10.12
N MET A 23 -0.28 -25.07 -9.07
CA MET A 23 -0.73 -25.99 -7.99
C MET A 23 -2.25 -26.19 -8.00
N ASP A 24 -2.98 -25.27 -8.63
CA ASP A 24 -4.45 -25.29 -8.77
C ASP A 24 -4.80 -24.84 -10.20
N GLU A 25 -5.95 -25.26 -10.69
CA GLU A 25 -6.44 -24.87 -12.02
C GLU A 25 -6.75 -23.37 -12.15
N ARG A 26 -6.83 -22.64 -11.05
CA ARG A 26 -7.05 -21.20 -10.96
C ARG A 26 -5.77 -20.38 -10.77
N ASP A 27 -4.60 -21.01 -10.76
CA ASP A 27 -3.31 -20.34 -10.59
C ASP A 27 -2.81 -19.73 -11.90
N ALA A 28 -1.93 -18.74 -11.78
CA ALA A 28 -1.05 -18.31 -12.87
C ALA A 28 0.40 -18.24 -12.39
N ILE A 29 1.33 -18.40 -13.34
CA ILE A 29 2.76 -18.09 -13.15
C ILE A 29 3.03 -16.77 -13.86
N VAL A 30 3.57 -15.81 -13.13
CA VAL A 30 3.97 -14.50 -13.67
C VAL A 30 5.50 -14.42 -13.66
N LYS A 31 6.09 -14.09 -14.81
CA LYS A 31 7.48 -13.66 -14.91
C LYS A 31 7.50 -12.20 -14.47
N VAL A 32 8.14 -11.91 -13.34
CA VAL A 32 8.22 -10.57 -12.79
C VAL A 32 9.17 -9.72 -13.63
N THR A 33 8.73 -8.52 -14.02
CA THR A 33 9.54 -7.54 -14.75
C THR A 33 9.99 -6.41 -13.86
N LEU A 34 9.19 -6.09 -12.83
CA LEU A 34 9.50 -5.06 -11.86
C LEU A 34 8.80 -5.39 -10.53
N ALA A 35 9.52 -5.32 -9.41
CA ALA A 35 8.98 -5.41 -8.07
C ALA A 35 9.32 -4.17 -7.26
N SER A 36 8.74 -4.01 -6.08
CA SER A 36 9.02 -2.88 -5.20
C SER A 36 9.20 -3.32 -3.76
N ILE A 37 9.89 -2.50 -2.97
CA ILE A 37 10.00 -2.66 -1.53
C ILE A 37 8.89 -1.89 -0.84
N CYS A 38 8.15 -2.58 0.04
CA CYS A 38 7.09 -2.01 0.85
C CYS A 38 7.51 -1.89 2.33
N PRO A 39 7.02 -0.89 3.09
CA PRO A 39 7.19 -0.86 4.54
C PRO A 39 6.75 -2.15 5.24
N SER A 40 5.73 -2.84 4.71
CA SER A 40 5.27 -4.12 5.25
C SER A 40 6.32 -5.24 5.17
N ASP A 41 7.23 -5.20 4.18
CA ASP A 41 8.37 -6.13 4.12
C ASP A 41 9.32 -5.90 5.30
N LEU A 42 9.53 -4.64 5.72
CA LEU A 42 10.31 -4.33 6.91
C LEU A 42 9.62 -4.81 8.19
N HIS A 43 8.28 -4.71 8.28
CA HIS A 43 7.52 -5.29 9.39
C HIS A 43 7.70 -6.82 9.47
N ILE A 44 7.73 -7.51 8.32
CA ILE A 44 8.07 -8.95 8.27
C ILE A 44 9.50 -9.16 8.77
N LYS A 45 10.47 -8.42 8.23
CA LYS A 45 11.89 -8.49 8.63
C LYS A 45 12.05 -8.32 10.14
N HIS A 46 11.37 -7.36 10.74
CA HIS A 46 11.47 -7.08 12.18
C HIS A 46 10.61 -8.01 13.05
N GLY A 47 9.81 -8.90 12.45
CA GLY A 47 8.98 -9.86 13.16
C GLY A 47 7.70 -9.28 13.76
N SER A 48 7.23 -8.14 13.25
CA SER A 48 5.98 -7.49 13.66
C SER A 48 4.75 -8.09 12.95
N VAL A 49 4.94 -9.01 12.00
CA VAL A 49 3.87 -9.73 11.30
C VAL A 49 3.86 -11.20 11.74
N PRO A 50 3.08 -11.59 12.77
CA PRO A 50 3.13 -12.95 13.36
C PRO A 50 2.77 -14.06 12.37
N ARG A 51 2.02 -13.75 11.31
CA ARG A 51 1.60 -14.72 10.29
C ARG A 51 2.65 -14.95 9.19
N ALA A 52 3.73 -14.17 9.15
CA ALA A 52 4.80 -14.36 8.17
C ALA A 52 5.55 -15.67 8.41
N VAL A 53 5.77 -16.42 7.33
CA VAL A 53 6.35 -17.77 7.39
C VAL A 53 7.82 -17.73 6.97
N PRO A 54 8.78 -18.17 7.80
CA PRO A 54 10.17 -18.31 7.38
C PRO A 54 10.31 -19.27 6.18
N GLY A 55 11.23 -18.93 5.28
CA GLY A 55 11.49 -19.71 4.06
C GLY A 55 10.74 -19.21 2.82
N ILE A 56 9.78 -18.26 2.97
CA ILE A 56 9.07 -17.70 1.81
C ILE A 56 9.91 -16.61 1.12
N THR A 57 9.72 -16.48 -0.18
CA THR A 57 10.16 -15.31 -0.95
C THR A 57 9.33 -14.10 -0.54
N VAL A 58 9.96 -12.98 -0.21
CA VAL A 58 9.25 -11.75 0.16
C VAL A 58 8.77 -10.95 -1.05
N GLY A 59 8.11 -9.82 -0.79
CA GLY A 59 7.60 -8.91 -1.81
C GLY A 59 6.16 -9.22 -2.26
N HIS A 60 5.34 -8.20 -2.25
CA HIS A 60 3.91 -8.28 -2.59
C HIS A 60 3.45 -7.15 -3.53
N GLU A 61 4.40 -6.34 -4.01
CA GLU A 61 4.18 -5.32 -5.04
C GLU A 61 5.00 -5.68 -6.27
N MET A 62 4.34 -6.00 -7.38
CA MET A 62 5.01 -6.38 -8.60
C MET A 62 4.13 -6.23 -9.84
N VAL A 63 4.79 -6.11 -10.96
CA VAL A 63 4.21 -6.24 -12.30
C VAL A 63 5.02 -7.27 -13.08
N GLY A 64 4.42 -7.84 -14.12
CA GLY A 64 5.11 -8.84 -14.92
C GLY A 64 4.31 -9.28 -16.12
N ILE A 65 4.79 -10.35 -16.73
CA ILE A 65 4.18 -10.99 -17.91
C ILE A 65 3.67 -12.37 -17.49
N VAL A 66 2.42 -12.66 -17.79
CA VAL A 66 1.85 -13.99 -17.58
C VAL A 66 2.64 -15.00 -18.40
N GLU A 67 3.23 -16.01 -17.75
CA GLU A 67 4.01 -17.07 -18.38
C GLU A 67 3.15 -18.31 -18.63
N ASP A 68 2.36 -18.72 -17.64
CA ASP A 68 1.51 -19.90 -17.68
C ASP A 68 0.25 -19.71 -16.85
N ILE A 69 -0.82 -20.42 -17.20
CA ILE A 69 -2.12 -20.34 -16.51
C ILE A 69 -2.73 -21.72 -16.31
N GLY A 70 -3.47 -21.89 -15.23
CA GLY A 70 -4.31 -23.05 -14.99
C GLY A 70 -5.55 -23.06 -15.90
N SER A 71 -6.16 -24.24 -16.04
CA SER A 71 -7.27 -24.47 -16.98
C SER A 71 -8.55 -23.70 -16.68
N ALA A 72 -8.73 -23.21 -15.45
CA ALA A 72 -9.90 -22.44 -15.03
C ALA A 72 -9.68 -20.91 -15.12
N VAL A 73 -8.48 -20.44 -15.48
CA VAL A 73 -8.18 -19.01 -15.62
C VAL A 73 -8.75 -18.48 -16.94
N THR A 74 -9.50 -17.38 -16.87
CA THR A 74 -10.24 -16.82 -18.01
C THR A 74 -9.90 -15.37 -18.33
N ASN A 75 -9.48 -14.58 -17.34
CA ASN A 75 -9.29 -13.13 -17.48
C ASN A 75 -7.95 -12.74 -18.11
N VAL A 76 -6.95 -13.63 -18.02
CA VAL A 76 -5.59 -13.38 -18.54
C VAL A 76 -5.12 -14.58 -19.37
N LYS A 77 -4.11 -14.36 -20.20
CA LYS A 77 -3.45 -15.40 -21.02
C LYS A 77 -1.94 -15.19 -21.01
N PRO A 78 -1.14 -16.22 -21.34
CA PRO A 78 0.29 -16.07 -21.54
C PRO A 78 0.62 -14.93 -22.51
N GLY A 79 1.59 -14.08 -22.10
CA GLY A 79 1.99 -12.87 -22.81
C GLY A 79 1.28 -11.59 -22.34
N ASP A 80 0.20 -11.65 -21.58
CA ASP A 80 -0.45 -10.46 -21.03
C ASP A 80 0.47 -9.79 -19.97
N ARG A 81 0.59 -8.46 -20.03
CA ARG A 81 1.23 -7.65 -18.97
C ARG A 81 0.23 -7.41 -17.86
N VAL A 82 0.65 -7.66 -16.61
CA VAL A 82 -0.25 -7.62 -15.46
C VAL A 82 0.39 -6.93 -14.25
N THR A 83 -0.44 -6.25 -13.45
CA THR A 83 -0.14 -5.97 -12.05
C THR A 83 -0.75 -7.05 -11.17
N VAL A 84 -0.05 -7.39 -10.10
CA VAL A 84 -0.47 -8.41 -9.15
C VAL A 84 -1.10 -7.74 -7.93
N ASN A 85 -2.28 -8.20 -7.56
CA ASN A 85 -2.99 -7.74 -6.38
C ASN A 85 -2.34 -8.32 -5.11
N VAL A 86 -2.06 -7.48 -4.11
CA VAL A 86 -1.53 -7.94 -2.82
C VAL A 86 -2.48 -8.91 -2.12
N GLU A 87 -3.77 -8.75 -2.32
CA GLU A 87 -4.79 -9.66 -1.82
C GLU A 87 -5.19 -10.64 -2.91
N THR A 88 -4.88 -11.90 -2.69
CA THR A 88 -5.46 -13.00 -3.44
C THR A 88 -6.71 -13.50 -2.72
N PHE A 89 -7.75 -13.92 -3.43
CA PHE A 89 -8.99 -14.33 -2.77
C PHE A 89 -9.82 -15.29 -3.61
N CYS A 90 -10.53 -16.21 -2.95
CA CYS A 90 -11.24 -17.29 -3.64
C CYS A 90 -12.50 -16.84 -4.41
N GLY A 91 -13.08 -15.67 -4.11
CA GLY A 91 -14.33 -15.19 -4.70
C GLY A 91 -15.61 -15.85 -4.17
N GLU A 92 -15.54 -16.94 -3.40
CA GLU A 92 -16.67 -17.82 -3.07
C GLU A 92 -17.08 -17.79 -1.61
N CYS A 93 -16.14 -17.51 -0.67
CA CYS A 93 -16.45 -17.51 0.76
C CYS A 93 -17.34 -16.31 1.14
N PHE A 94 -17.89 -16.34 2.37
CA PHE A 94 -18.74 -15.28 2.88
C PHE A 94 -18.11 -13.89 2.72
N PHE A 95 -16.86 -13.75 3.13
CA PHE A 95 -16.17 -12.45 3.08
C PHE A 95 -15.97 -11.95 1.65
N CYS A 96 -15.53 -12.81 0.73
CA CYS A 96 -15.34 -12.45 -0.67
C CYS A 96 -16.65 -12.00 -1.33
N ARG A 97 -17.75 -12.72 -1.09
CA ARG A 97 -19.07 -12.38 -1.66
C ARG A 97 -19.64 -11.06 -1.13
N HIS A 98 -19.14 -10.57 0.01
CA HIS A 98 -19.55 -9.29 0.60
C HIS A 98 -18.53 -8.17 0.37
N GLY A 99 -17.48 -8.40 -0.42
CA GLY A 99 -16.45 -7.41 -0.72
C GLY A 99 -15.40 -7.24 0.37
N TYR A 100 -15.31 -8.16 1.34
CA TYR A 100 -14.33 -8.15 2.43
C TYR A 100 -13.19 -9.12 2.12
N VAL A 101 -12.53 -8.94 0.98
CA VAL A 101 -11.61 -9.93 0.40
C VAL A 101 -10.33 -10.12 1.22
N ASN A 102 -9.90 -9.10 1.98
CA ASN A 102 -8.79 -9.22 2.93
C ASN A 102 -9.03 -10.30 4.00
N ASN A 103 -10.28 -10.60 4.29
CA ASN A 103 -10.69 -11.62 5.25
C ASN A 103 -11.07 -12.95 4.58
N CYS A 104 -10.62 -13.19 3.36
CA CYS A 104 -10.83 -14.47 2.68
C CYS A 104 -10.38 -15.64 3.56
N THR A 105 -11.24 -16.68 3.68
CA THR A 105 -10.98 -17.82 4.55
C THR A 105 -10.13 -18.92 3.91
N ASP A 106 -9.80 -18.78 2.62
CA ASP A 106 -8.88 -19.70 1.97
C ASP A 106 -7.44 -19.51 2.50
N GLN A 107 -6.66 -20.57 2.54
CA GLN A 107 -5.27 -20.54 3.01
C GLN A 107 -4.37 -19.61 2.16
N ASN A 108 -4.70 -19.44 0.88
CA ASN A 108 -4.00 -18.54 -0.04
C ASN A 108 -4.72 -17.18 -0.14
N GLY A 109 -5.71 -16.90 0.71
CA GLY A 109 -6.53 -15.70 0.65
C GLY A 109 -6.03 -14.53 1.50
N GLY A 110 -6.47 -13.30 1.21
CA GLY A 110 -6.00 -12.08 1.84
C GLY A 110 -4.53 -11.78 1.49
N TRP A 111 -3.82 -11.06 2.34
CA TRP A 111 -2.38 -10.85 2.15
C TRP A 111 -1.61 -12.15 2.36
N ALA A 112 -1.49 -12.96 1.31
CA ALA A 112 -0.76 -14.22 1.31
C ALA A 112 0.62 -14.09 0.64
N LEU A 113 0.68 -13.48 -0.54
CA LEU A 113 1.91 -13.26 -1.31
C LEU A 113 2.96 -12.48 -0.49
N GLY A 114 4.19 -12.99 -0.47
CA GLY A 114 5.29 -12.37 0.28
C GLY A 114 5.16 -12.41 1.80
N CYS A 115 4.13 -13.10 2.33
CA CYS A 115 3.87 -13.21 3.77
C CYS A 115 3.70 -14.67 4.21
N ARG A 116 2.80 -15.43 3.60
CA ARG A 116 2.52 -16.84 3.92
C ARG A 116 2.88 -17.80 2.79
N ILE A 117 2.93 -17.30 1.57
CA ILE A 117 3.38 -17.99 0.37
C ILE A 117 4.43 -17.12 -0.34
N ASP A 118 5.18 -17.73 -1.26
CA ASP A 118 6.21 -17.03 -2.01
C ASP A 118 5.64 -15.79 -2.73
N GLY A 119 6.37 -14.68 -2.62
CA GLY A 119 6.06 -13.39 -3.23
C GLY A 119 6.90 -13.08 -4.47
N GLY A 120 6.91 -11.79 -4.86
CA GLY A 120 7.41 -11.33 -6.14
C GLY A 120 8.80 -10.69 -6.13
N GLN A 121 9.56 -10.70 -5.04
CA GLN A 121 10.99 -10.37 -5.12
C GLN A 121 11.78 -11.60 -5.59
N ALA A 122 11.43 -12.05 -6.79
CA ALA A 122 11.94 -13.20 -7.52
C ALA A 122 11.69 -13.07 -9.01
N GLU A 123 12.40 -13.85 -9.84
CA GLU A 123 12.18 -13.86 -11.29
C GLU A 123 10.77 -14.33 -11.70
N TYR A 124 10.15 -15.19 -10.88
CA TYR A 124 8.80 -15.73 -11.12
C TYR A 124 8.03 -15.85 -9.81
N VAL A 125 6.73 -15.64 -9.91
CA VAL A 125 5.78 -15.81 -8.79
C VAL A 125 4.56 -16.62 -9.24
N ARG A 126 4.08 -17.51 -8.37
CA ARG A 126 2.77 -18.16 -8.52
C ARG A 126 1.70 -17.28 -7.88
N VAL A 127 0.71 -16.90 -8.64
CA VAL A 127 -0.43 -16.11 -8.16
C VAL A 127 -1.66 -17.02 -8.08
N PRO A 128 -2.14 -17.34 -6.88
CA PRO A 128 -3.37 -18.10 -6.71
C PRO A 128 -4.59 -17.24 -7.09
N PHE A 129 -5.68 -17.88 -7.52
CA PHE A 129 -6.92 -17.20 -7.92
C PHE A 129 -6.66 -16.08 -8.95
N ALA A 130 -5.99 -16.44 -10.05
CA ALA A 130 -5.44 -15.49 -11.01
C ALA A 130 -6.50 -14.52 -11.60
N ASP A 131 -7.76 -14.96 -11.76
CA ASP A 131 -8.84 -14.10 -12.26
C ASP A 131 -9.18 -12.96 -11.30
N GLN A 132 -8.86 -13.09 -10.01
CA GLN A 132 -8.99 -12.05 -8.98
C GLN A 132 -7.67 -11.37 -8.64
N GLY A 133 -6.56 -12.11 -8.78
CA GLY A 133 -5.22 -11.66 -8.39
C GLY A 133 -4.48 -10.86 -9.46
N LEU A 134 -4.90 -10.91 -10.72
CA LEU A 134 -4.21 -10.30 -11.86
C LEU A 134 -5.09 -9.29 -12.59
N ASN A 135 -4.50 -8.12 -12.89
CA ASN A 135 -5.17 -7.08 -13.67
C ASN A 135 -4.29 -6.67 -14.85
N LYS A 136 -4.86 -6.68 -16.06
CA LYS A 136 -4.12 -6.31 -17.28
C LYS A 136 -3.72 -4.85 -17.25
N ILE A 137 -2.46 -4.59 -17.55
CA ILE A 137 -1.93 -3.24 -17.71
C ILE A 137 -2.28 -2.74 -19.12
N PRO A 138 -2.96 -1.60 -19.26
CA PRO A 138 -3.21 -1.00 -20.58
C PRO A 138 -1.91 -0.75 -21.37
N ASP A 139 -1.92 -0.93 -22.69
CA ASP A 139 -0.72 -0.90 -23.53
C ASP A 139 0.11 0.39 -23.39
N HIS A 140 -0.53 1.53 -23.17
CA HIS A 140 0.11 2.84 -23.02
C HIS A 140 0.51 3.18 -21.58
N VAL A 141 0.21 2.31 -20.61
CA VAL A 141 0.66 2.43 -19.22
C VAL A 141 1.96 1.64 -19.05
N THR A 142 2.99 2.27 -18.52
CA THR A 142 4.30 1.62 -18.28
C THR A 142 4.26 0.70 -17.05
N ASP A 143 5.20 -0.24 -16.96
CA ASP A 143 5.36 -1.09 -15.77
C ASP A 143 5.64 -0.24 -14.51
N ARG A 144 6.40 0.84 -14.64
CA ARG A 144 6.67 1.78 -13.52
C ARG A 144 5.40 2.47 -13.03
N GLN A 145 4.53 2.90 -13.94
CA GLN A 145 3.25 3.52 -13.57
C GLN A 145 2.31 2.52 -12.89
N ALA A 146 2.35 1.24 -13.29
CA ALA A 146 1.49 0.19 -12.76
C ALA A 146 2.02 -0.49 -11.50
N LEU A 147 3.32 -0.35 -11.17
CA LEU A 147 4.00 -1.10 -10.12
C LEU A 147 3.32 -1.01 -8.75
N LEU A 148 2.82 0.16 -8.39
CA LEU A 148 2.26 0.44 -7.08
C LEU A 148 0.75 0.17 -6.97
N VAL A 149 0.12 -0.21 -8.09
CA VAL A 149 -1.34 -0.37 -8.20
C VAL A 149 -1.85 -1.52 -7.32
N GLY A 150 -1.10 -2.62 -7.25
CA GLY A 150 -1.56 -3.85 -6.59
C GLY A 150 -1.60 -3.77 -5.06
N ASP A 151 -0.91 -2.81 -4.43
CA ASP A 151 -0.85 -2.69 -2.97
C ASP A 151 -0.96 -1.24 -2.49
N VAL A 152 0.16 -0.50 -2.48
CA VAL A 152 0.22 0.78 -1.74
C VAL A 152 -0.71 1.84 -2.33
N LEU A 153 -0.89 1.87 -3.64
CA LEU A 153 -1.85 2.78 -4.28
C LEU A 153 -3.29 2.31 -4.07
N ALA A 154 -3.55 0.99 -4.15
CA ALA A 154 -4.85 0.41 -3.80
C ALA A 154 -5.21 0.69 -2.33
N THR A 155 -4.22 0.61 -1.43
CA THR A 155 -4.39 0.95 -0.01
C THR A 155 -4.80 2.42 0.17
N GLY A 156 -4.14 3.36 -0.51
CA GLY A 156 -4.51 4.77 -0.50
C GLY A 156 -5.90 5.02 -1.09
N PHE A 157 -6.24 4.33 -2.17
CA PHE A 157 -7.54 4.42 -2.83
C PHE A 157 -8.67 3.92 -1.93
N TRP A 158 -8.48 2.75 -1.31
CA TRP A 158 -9.39 2.19 -0.31
C TRP A 158 -9.56 3.14 0.88
N ALA A 159 -8.46 3.66 1.44
CA ALA A 159 -8.50 4.58 2.57
C ALA A 159 -9.30 5.85 2.25
N ALA A 160 -9.06 6.48 1.09
CA ALA A 160 -9.82 7.65 0.65
C ALA A 160 -11.31 7.33 0.43
N ARG A 161 -11.63 6.12 -0.08
CA ARG A 161 -13.01 5.67 -0.31
C ARG A 161 -13.78 5.49 0.99
N ILE A 162 -13.21 4.75 1.96
CA ILE A 162 -13.91 4.49 3.23
C ILE A 162 -14.00 5.72 4.12
N SER A 163 -13.17 6.73 3.90
CA SER A 163 -13.17 7.97 4.68
C SER A 163 -14.31 8.91 4.34
N GLU A 164 -15.10 8.61 3.30
CA GLU A 164 -16.33 9.36 2.92
C GLU A 164 -16.07 10.85 2.68
N ILE A 165 -14.90 11.18 2.11
CA ILE A 165 -14.43 12.55 1.87
C ILE A 165 -15.39 13.30 0.94
N LYS A 166 -15.73 14.55 1.30
CA LYS A 166 -16.58 15.47 0.55
C LYS A 166 -15.80 16.69 0.07
N GLU A 167 -16.34 17.40 -0.91
CA GLU A 167 -15.68 18.56 -1.50
C GLU A 167 -15.49 19.73 -0.52
N GLU A 168 -16.38 19.86 0.49
CA GLU A 168 -16.26 20.89 1.52
C GLU A 168 -15.26 20.56 2.64
N ASP A 169 -14.75 19.34 2.70
CA ASP A 169 -13.94 18.86 3.83
C ASP A 169 -12.53 19.48 3.87
N THR A 170 -12.04 19.66 5.09
CA THR A 170 -10.62 19.77 5.41
C THR A 170 -10.11 18.37 5.77
N VAL A 171 -9.20 17.84 4.97
CA VAL A 171 -8.60 16.52 5.15
C VAL A 171 -7.20 16.66 5.70
N LEU A 172 -6.90 15.95 6.80
CA LEU A 172 -5.55 15.81 7.35
C LEU A 172 -5.01 14.41 7.03
N ILE A 173 -3.82 14.35 6.45
CA ILE A 173 -3.06 13.10 6.26
C ILE A 173 -1.85 13.15 7.20
N ILE A 174 -1.70 12.16 8.07
CA ILE A 174 -0.57 12.07 9.00
C ILE A 174 0.43 11.05 8.48
N GLY A 175 1.58 11.54 8.00
CA GLY A 175 2.64 10.78 7.35
C GLY A 175 2.67 10.95 5.85
N ALA A 176 3.86 11.21 5.29
CA ALA A 176 4.13 11.30 3.86
C ALA A 176 5.14 10.24 3.40
N GLY A 177 5.10 9.07 4.02
CA GLY A 177 5.77 7.88 3.48
C GLY A 177 5.10 7.40 2.19
N PRO A 178 5.56 6.29 1.61
CA PRO A 178 4.98 5.75 0.37
C PRO A 178 3.45 5.64 0.41
N THR A 179 2.91 5.06 1.48
CA THR A 179 1.45 4.93 1.68
C THR A 179 0.79 6.30 1.81
N GLY A 180 1.44 7.25 2.50
CA GLY A 180 0.92 8.60 2.69
C GLY A 180 0.82 9.38 1.38
N ILE A 181 1.84 9.30 0.52
CA ILE A 181 1.80 9.95 -0.80
C ILE A 181 0.75 9.28 -1.71
N CYS A 182 0.67 7.95 -1.73
CA CYS A 182 -0.40 7.25 -2.47
C CYS A 182 -1.79 7.62 -1.94
N THR A 183 -1.94 7.77 -0.62
CA THR A 183 -3.19 8.26 0.00
C THR A 183 -3.49 9.70 -0.43
N LEU A 184 -2.48 10.59 -0.45
CA LEU A 184 -2.62 11.97 -0.93
C LEU A 184 -3.16 12.01 -2.37
N LEU A 185 -2.56 11.25 -3.29
CA LEU A 185 -3.03 11.15 -4.68
C LEU A 185 -4.52 10.75 -4.77
N CYS A 186 -4.92 9.78 -3.96
CA CYS A 186 -6.30 9.29 -3.96
C CYS A 186 -7.28 10.26 -3.28
N VAL A 187 -6.83 11.01 -2.27
CA VAL A 187 -7.59 12.09 -1.62
C VAL A 187 -7.80 13.25 -2.60
N MET A 188 -6.78 13.63 -3.39
CA MET A 188 -6.90 14.67 -4.41
C MET A 188 -8.00 14.34 -5.44
N LEU A 189 -8.23 13.08 -5.78
CA LEU A 189 -9.33 12.66 -6.67
C LEU A 189 -10.73 12.99 -6.10
N LYS A 190 -10.85 13.18 -4.78
CA LYS A 190 -12.11 13.57 -4.12
C LYS A 190 -12.34 15.08 -4.11
N ASN A 191 -11.33 15.86 -4.54
CA ASN A 191 -11.37 17.31 -4.62
C ASN A 191 -11.86 18.02 -3.34
N PRO A 192 -11.32 17.67 -2.14
CA PRO A 192 -11.73 18.34 -0.92
C PRO A 192 -11.29 19.81 -0.92
N LYS A 193 -11.96 20.64 -0.11
CA LYS A 193 -11.66 22.06 0.04
C LYS A 193 -10.20 22.33 0.43
N ARG A 194 -9.64 21.48 1.28
CA ARG A 194 -8.27 21.63 1.77
C ARG A 194 -7.66 20.29 2.13
N ILE A 195 -6.37 20.12 1.78
CA ILE A 195 -5.56 18.98 2.20
C ILE A 195 -4.38 19.52 3.00
N ILE A 196 -4.17 18.95 4.19
CA ILE A 196 -3.03 19.22 5.06
C ILE A 196 -2.29 17.91 5.24
N VAL A 197 -0.97 17.92 5.05
CA VAL A 197 -0.10 16.75 5.30
C VAL A 197 0.80 17.05 6.48
N CYS A 198 0.71 16.22 7.52
CA CYS A 198 1.59 16.27 8.67
C CYS A 198 2.79 15.33 8.43
N GLU A 199 3.98 15.91 8.32
CA GLU A 199 5.23 15.17 8.11
C GLU A 199 6.39 15.87 8.82
N ARG A 200 7.39 15.09 9.25
CA ARG A 200 8.59 15.60 9.92
C ARG A 200 9.85 15.50 9.06
N ASP A 201 9.85 14.64 8.06
CA ASP A 201 10.99 14.43 7.17
C ASP A 201 11.05 15.53 6.11
N GLU A 202 12.11 16.33 6.13
CA GLU A 202 12.28 17.46 5.22
C GLU A 202 12.39 17.03 3.76
N GLY A 203 12.93 15.83 3.47
CA GLY A 203 13.02 15.28 2.11
C GLY A 203 11.64 15.02 1.53
N ARG A 204 10.75 14.43 2.32
CA ARG A 204 9.35 14.16 1.94
C ARG A 204 8.52 15.43 1.83
N ILE A 205 8.75 16.41 2.71
CA ILE A 205 8.13 17.72 2.61
C ILE A 205 8.55 18.42 1.31
N ARG A 206 9.84 18.39 0.96
CA ARG A 206 10.32 18.93 -0.33
C ARG A 206 9.68 18.22 -1.51
N PHE A 207 9.60 16.88 -1.48
CA PHE A 207 8.93 16.10 -2.52
C PHE A 207 7.48 16.54 -2.72
N ILE A 208 6.73 16.77 -1.63
CA ILE A 208 5.35 17.29 -1.73
C ILE A 208 5.34 18.66 -2.39
N HIS A 209 6.17 19.59 -1.95
CA HIS A 209 6.18 20.95 -2.51
C HIS A 209 6.60 21.00 -3.99
N GLU A 210 7.48 20.10 -4.41
CA GLU A 210 7.94 20.00 -5.79
C GLU A 210 6.87 19.41 -6.72
N HIS A 211 6.13 18.42 -6.27
CA HIS A 211 5.17 17.70 -7.10
C HIS A 211 3.71 18.11 -6.89
N TYR A 212 3.37 18.66 -5.72
CA TYR A 212 2.00 19.02 -5.30
C TYR A 212 2.03 20.35 -4.52
N PRO A 213 2.38 21.47 -5.18
CA PRO A 213 2.64 22.76 -4.52
C PRO A 213 1.42 23.37 -3.82
N GLU A 214 0.22 22.90 -4.16
CA GLU A 214 -1.05 23.32 -3.53
C GLU A 214 -1.29 22.67 -2.16
N ILE A 215 -0.52 21.62 -1.80
CA ILE A 215 -0.71 20.88 -0.57
C ILE A 215 -0.02 21.59 0.60
N LEU A 216 -0.77 21.81 1.67
CA LEU A 216 -0.24 22.40 2.90
C LEU A 216 0.50 21.33 3.71
N THR A 217 1.70 21.67 4.18
CA THR A 217 2.48 20.79 5.04
C THR A 217 2.67 21.41 6.44
N VAL A 218 2.75 20.56 7.47
CA VAL A 218 2.92 20.99 8.86
C VAL A 218 3.74 19.95 9.63
N SER A 219 4.56 20.40 10.60
CA SER A 219 5.27 19.48 11.50
C SER A 219 4.31 18.88 12.54
N PRO A 220 4.62 17.69 13.11
CA PRO A 220 3.78 17.07 14.14
C PRO A 220 3.54 17.96 15.36
N GLU A 221 4.53 18.75 15.77
CA GLU A 221 4.46 19.63 16.95
C GLU A 221 3.48 20.78 16.76
N ALA A 222 3.37 21.30 15.53
CA ALA A 222 2.46 22.39 15.19
C ALA A 222 1.11 21.91 14.67
N CYS A 223 0.95 20.61 14.39
CA CYS A 223 -0.15 20.06 13.60
C CYS A 223 -1.53 20.41 14.19
N ALA A 224 -1.74 20.18 15.49
CA ALA A 224 -3.05 20.40 16.11
C ALA A 224 -3.48 21.86 16.06
N ASP A 225 -2.58 22.79 16.34
CA ASP A 225 -2.88 24.24 16.30
C ASP A 225 -3.06 24.72 14.87
N TYR A 226 -2.22 24.23 13.95
CA TYR A 226 -2.30 24.58 12.53
C TYR A 226 -3.63 24.11 11.89
N VAL A 227 -4.01 22.85 12.13
CA VAL A 227 -5.27 22.29 11.62
C VAL A 227 -6.46 23.07 12.20
N ARG A 228 -6.44 23.39 13.49
CA ARG A 228 -7.50 24.16 14.17
C ARG A 228 -7.66 25.56 13.58
N ALA A 229 -6.55 26.22 13.26
CA ALA A 229 -6.55 27.56 12.66
C ALA A 229 -6.90 27.57 11.17
N ASN A 230 -6.65 26.47 10.46
CA ASN A 230 -6.83 26.34 9.01
C ASN A 230 -7.99 25.40 8.61
N SER A 231 -8.96 25.17 9.49
CA SER A 231 -10.18 24.43 9.22
C SER A 231 -11.41 25.27 9.58
N ASP A 232 -12.55 24.97 8.96
CA ASP A 232 -13.76 25.77 9.17
C ASP A 232 -14.46 25.46 10.51
N HIS A 233 -14.15 24.30 11.11
CA HIS A 233 -14.87 23.79 12.29
C HIS A 233 -13.94 23.43 13.47
N GLY A 234 -12.75 24.05 13.53
CA GLY A 234 -11.81 23.90 14.65
C GLY A 234 -11.12 22.53 14.69
N GLY A 235 -11.03 21.83 13.58
CA GLY A 235 -10.37 20.55 13.38
C GLY A 235 -10.68 19.98 12.01
N ALA A 236 -9.96 18.94 11.60
CA ALA A 236 -10.17 18.28 10.31
C ALA A 236 -11.49 17.50 10.28
N ASP A 237 -12.20 17.54 9.16
CA ASP A 237 -13.41 16.76 8.89
C ASP A 237 -13.09 15.28 8.72
N VAL A 238 -11.96 14.99 8.09
CA VAL A 238 -11.43 13.65 7.87
C VAL A 238 -9.95 13.64 8.23
N VAL A 239 -9.54 12.63 8.99
CA VAL A 239 -8.13 12.38 9.32
C VAL A 239 -7.74 10.98 8.84
N LEU A 240 -6.68 10.90 8.03
CA LEU A 240 -6.09 9.63 7.59
C LEU A 240 -4.73 9.45 8.28
N GLU A 241 -4.64 8.47 9.16
CA GLU A 241 -3.41 8.11 9.87
C GLU A 241 -2.68 7.01 9.08
N VAL A 242 -1.53 7.35 8.50
CA VAL A 242 -0.76 6.48 7.61
C VAL A 242 0.73 6.38 8.00
N ALA A 243 1.08 6.86 9.19
CA ALA A 243 2.47 6.88 9.68
C ALA A 243 2.80 5.72 10.63
N GLY A 244 1.86 5.29 11.46
CA GLY A 244 2.03 4.17 12.40
C GLY A 244 3.00 4.41 13.56
N ALA A 245 3.36 5.67 13.84
CA ALA A 245 4.22 6.00 14.98
C ALA A 245 3.41 6.05 16.28
N GLU A 246 4.07 5.83 17.43
CA GLU A 246 3.40 5.74 18.74
C GLU A 246 2.52 6.96 19.07
N SER A 247 2.92 8.17 18.64
CA SER A 247 2.19 9.41 18.91
C SER A 247 1.13 9.76 17.86
N THR A 248 1.14 9.12 16.68
CA THR A 248 0.32 9.58 15.54
C THR A 248 -1.15 9.20 15.66
N PHE A 249 -1.48 8.09 16.32
CA PHE A 249 -2.87 7.76 16.62
C PHE A 249 -3.53 8.81 17.53
N ARG A 250 -2.80 9.26 18.57
CA ARG A 250 -3.27 10.32 19.45
C ARG A 250 -3.45 11.62 18.68
N LEU A 251 -2.46 12.02 17.90
CA LEU A 251 -2.50 13.22 17.08
C LEU A 251 -3.71 13.19 16.11
N ALA A 252 -4.02 12.03 15.55
CA ALA A 252 -5.13 11.88 14.61
C ALA A 252 -6.48 12.27 15.23
N TRP A 253 -6.81 11.72 16.40
CA TRP A 253 -8.10 12.05 17.03
C TRP A 253 -8.10 13.42 17.71
N GLU A 254 -6.96 13.95 18.13
CA GLU A 254 -6.83 15.32 18.64
C GLU A 254 -7.10 16.36 17.56
N CYS A 255 -6.59 16.16 16.35
CA CYS A 255 -6.78 17.04 15.20
C CYS A 255 -8.19 16.97 14.58
N ALA A 256 -8.93 15.90 14.86
CA ALA A 256 -10.28 15.68 14.33
C ALA A 256 -11.30 16.60 15.02
N ARG A 257 -12.17 17.29 14.24
CA ARG A 257 -13.32 18.02 14.82
C ARG A 257 -14.35 17.07 15.43
N PRO A 258 -15.32 17.53 16.21
CA PRO A 258 -16.48 16.71 16.58
C PRO A 258 -17.20 16.15 15.33
N ASN A 259 -17.66 14.91 15.41
CA ASN A 259 -18.30 14.13 14.34
C ASN A 259 -17.43 13.92 13.09
N ALA A 260 -16.11 13.95 13.22
CA ALA A 260 -15.17 13.65 12.16
C ALA A 260 -14.99 12.13 11.94
N VAL A 261 -14.46 11.78 10.77
CA VAL A 261 -14.00 10.43 10.45
C VAL A 261 -12.48 10.35 10.67
N VAL A 262 -12.02 9.36 11.43
CA VAL A 262 -10.60 9.05 11.63
C VAL A 262 -10.33 7.68 11.04
N THR A 263 -9.59 7.62 9.94
CA THR A 263 -9.21 6.38 9.26
C THR A 263 -7.76 6.03 9.60
N VAL A 264 -7.56 4.89 10.24
CA VAL A 264 -6.25 4.38 10.64
C VAL A 264 -5.84 3.28 9.66
N VAL A 265 -4.85 3.55 8.83
CA VAL A 265 -4.37 2.67 7.75
C VAL A 265 -3.04 2.02 8.12
N ALA A 266 -2.23 2.73 8.90
CA ALA A 266 -0.90 2.28 9.26
C ALA A 266 -0.90 1.03 10.15
N LEU A 267 0.14 0.20 10.00
CA LEU A 267 0.43 -0.89 10.92
C LEU A 267 1.13 -0.34 12.17
N TYR A 268 0.69 -0.76 13.34
CA TYR A 268 1.29 -0.42 14.62
C TYR A 268 1.97 -1.63 15.25
N ASP A 269 3.19 -1.45 15.74
CA ASP A 269 3.93 -2.49 16.47
C ASP A 269 3.47 -2.65 17.93
N LYS A 270 2.78 -1.64 18.47
CA LYS A 270 2.30 -1.61 19.85
C LYS A 270 0.82 -1.27 19.93
N ALA A 271 0.18 -1.74 20.99
CA ALA A 271 -1.20 -1.38 21.30
C ALA A 271 -1.38 0.15 21.43
N GLN A 272 -2.47 0.66 20.87
CA GLN A 272 -2.86 2.05 20.97
C GLN A 272 -4.04 2.20 21.94
N THR A 273 -4.11 3.34 22.65
CA THR A 273 -5.16 3.59 23.64
C THR A 273 -6.20 4.57 23.11
N LEU A 274 -7.47 4.23 23.25
CA LEU A 274 -8.59 5.17 23.10
C LEU A 274 -8.92 5.78 24.46
N PRO A 275 -8.54 7.03 24.75
CA PRO A 275 -8.84 7.70 26.03
C PRO A 275 -10.28 8.20 26.02
N LEU A 276 -11.24 7.32 26.23
CA LEU A 276 -12.67 7.63 26.13
C LEU A 276 -13.12 8.85 26.96
N PRO A 277 -12.58 9.12 28.17
CA PRO A 277 -12.92 10.33 28.91
C PRO A 277 -12.59 11.62 28.13
N ASP A 278 -11.44 11.65 27.42
CA ASP A 278 -10.97 12.83 26.66
C ASP A 278 -11.73 12.98 25.36
N MET A 279 -12.33 11.90 24.87
CA MET A 279 -13.08 11.85 23.61
C MET A 279 -14.59 12.03 23.79
N TYR A 280 -15.06 12.09 25.04
CA TYR A 280 -16.48 12.26 25.32
C TYR A 280 -17.04 13.54 24.69
N GLY A 281 -18.09 13.38 23.90
CA GLY A 281 -18.70 14.51 23.16
C GLY A 281 -18.07 14.82 21.81
N LYS A 282 -16.94 14.20 21.42
CA LYS A 282 -16.40 14.33 20.05
C LYS A 282 -17.19 13.52 19.02
N ASN A 283 -17.86 12.45 19.42
CA ASN A 283 -18.68 11.59 18.54
C ASN A 283 -17.92 11.14 17.28
N LEU A 284 -16.67 10.71 17.40
CA LEU A 284 -15.81 10.34 16.28
C LEU A 284 -16.22 8.99 15.70
N THR A 285 -16.08 8.86 14.38
CA THR A 285 -16.13 7.58 13.68
C THR A 285 -14.72 7.11 13.41
N PHE A 286 -14.33 5.93 13.96
CA PHE A 286 -13.07 5.30 13.64
C PHE A 286 -13.26 4.19 12.59
N LYS A 287 -12.40 4.20 11.57
CA LYS A 287 -12.29 3.16 10.55
C LYS A 287 -10.85 2.65 10.55
N THR A 288 -10.67 1.34 10.58
CA THR A 288 -9.34 0.73 10.60
C THR A 288 -9.34 -0.58 9.86
N GLY A 289 -8.20 -0.98 9.31
CA GLY A 289 -8.02 -2.25 8.63
C GLY A 289 -6.89 -2.20 7.61
N GLY A 290 -6.69 -3.32 6.93
CA GLY A 290 -5.91 -3.40 5.69
C GLY A 290 -6.80 -3.14 4.49
N VAL A 291 -6.18 -2.93 3.33
CA VAL A 291 -6.89 -2.76 2.07
C VAL A 291 -7.91 -3.89 1.89
N ASP A 292 -9.07 -3.57 1.37
CA ASP A 292 -10.15 -4.51 1.14
C ASP A 292 -10.79 -4.24 -0.22
N GLY A 293 -10.69 -5.22 -1.12
CA GLY A 293 -11.12 -5.08 -2.49
C GLY A 293 -10.22 -4.12 -3.28
N CYS A 294 -9.03 -4.55 -3.65
CA CYS A 294 -8.13 -3.75 -4.47
C CYS A 294 -8.82 -3.37 -5.78
N ASN A 295 -9.08 -2.10 -5.94
CA ASN A 295 -9.73 -1.54 -7.13
C ASN A 295 -8.71 -1.34 -8.27
N CYS A 296 -7.85 -2.36 -8.53
CA CYS A 296 -6.72 -2.25 -9.47
C CYS A 296 -7.16 -1.85 -10.87
N GLU A 297 -8.24 -2.40 -11.38
CA GLU A 297 -8.77 -2.06 -12.72
C GLU A 297 -9.17 -0.57 -12.80
N GLU A 298 -9.88 -0.06 -11.80
CA GLU A 298 -10.27 1.35 -11.74
C GLU A 298 -9.04 2.25 -11.61
N ILE A 299 -8.06 1.88 -10.78
CA ILE A 299 -6.82 2.64 -10.59
C ILE A 299 -6.00 2.67 -11.88
N LEU A 300 -5.85 1.54 -12.58
CA LEU A 300 -5.17 1.47 -13.87
C LEU A 300 -5.87 2.37 -14.91
N ARG A 301 -7.19 2.40 -14.92
CA ARG A 301 -7.96 3.30 -15.79
C ARG A 301 -7.68 4.77 -15.46
N LEU A 302 -7.63 5.15 -14.18
CA LEU A 302 -7.30 6.52 -13.75
C LEU A 302 -5.88 6.92 -14.14
N ILE A 303 -4.91 5.99 -14.09
CA ILE A 303 -3.55 6.21 -14.57
C ILE A 303 -3.56 6.39 -16.09
N ALA A 304 -4.27 5.53 -16.82
CA ALA A 304 -4.39 5.60 -18.28
C ALA A 304 -5.05 6.90 -18.77
N GLU A 305 -5.98 7.44 -18.00
CA GLU A 305 -6.62 8.74 -18.22
C GLU A 305 -5.75 9.95 -17.82
N GLY A 306 -4.56 9.72 -17.25
CA GLY A 306 -3.67 10.77 -16.73
C GLY A 306 -4.18 11.48 -15.47
N ARG A 307 -5.15 10.90 -14.77
CA ARG A 307 -5.72 11.43 -13.52
C ARG A 307 -4.94 11.02 -12.27
N LEU A 308 -4.14 9.98 -12.36
CA LEU A 308 -3.17 9.56 -11.36
C LEU A 308 -1.80 9.47 -12.01
N ASN A 309 -0.79 10.10 -11.41
CA ASN A 309 0.60 9.99 -11.84
C ASN A 309 1.44 9.40 -10.70
N THR A 310 1.85 8.15 -10.88
CA THR A 310 2.64 7.39 -9.89
C THR A 310 4.13 7.40 -10.20
N GLU A 311 4.53 7.87 -11.37
CA GLU A 311 5.91 7.80 -11.87
C GLU A 311 6.93 8.50 -10.95
N PRO A 312 6.66 9.70 -10.38
CA PRO A 312 7.59 10.37 -9.47
C PRO A 312 7.84 9.61 -8.15
N LEU A 313 6.93 8.69 -7.77
CA LEU A 313 7.05 7.98 -6.49
C LEU A 313 8.19 6.96 -6.50
N ILE A 314 8.57 6.43 -7.67
CA ILE A 314 9.67 5.48 -7.79
C ILE A 314 10.98 6.28 -7.92
N THR A 315 11.55 6.62 -6.78
CA THR A 315 12.75 7.47 -6.70
C THR A 315 14.05 6.73 -6.99
N HIS A 316 14.09 5.43 -6.74
CA HIS A 316 15.29 4.61 -6.89
C HIS A 316 14.96 3.29 -7.61
N THR A 317 15.94 2.76 -8.33
CA THR A 317 15.86 1.46 -8.99
C THR A 317 17.15 0.70 -8.76
N TYR A 318 17.05 -0.57 -8.40
CA TYR A 318 18.16 -1.48 -8.16
C TYR A 318 17.95 -2.80 -8.89
N PRO A 319 19.00 -3.42 -9.43
CA PRO A 319 18.91 -4.80 -9.88
C PRO A 319 18.77 -5.75 -8.68
N LEU A 320 18.19 -6.93 -8.89
CA LEU A 320 17.91 -7.91 -7.83
C LEU A 320 19.16 -8.32 -7.07
N ASP A 321 20.30 -8.45 -7.73
CA ASP A 321 21.57 -8.81 -7.09
C ASP A 321 22.10 -7.76 -6.08
N ARG A 322 21.56 -6.54 -6.12
CA ARG A 322 21.82 -5.45 -5.17
C ARG A 322 20.64 -5.13 -4.25
N ILE A 323 19.70 -6.04 -4.08
CA ILE A 323 18.47 -5.81 -3.29
C ILE A 323 18.77 -5.51 -1.82
N GLU A 324 19.87 -6.02 -1.26
CA GLU A 324 20.27 -5.71 0.13
C GLU A 324 20.66 -4.23 0.31
N GLU A 325 21.30 -3.64 -0.69
CA GLU A 325 21.60 -2.20 -0.69
C GLU A 325 20.31 -1.39 -0.80
N ALA A 326 19.38 -1.82 -1.65
CA ALA A 326 18.05 -1.22 -1.83
C ALA A 326 17.27 -1.24 -0.50
N TYR A 327 17.26 -2.35 0.22
CA TYR A 327 16.63 -2.46 1.55
C TYR A 327 17.32 -1.55 2.56
N THR A 328 18.64 -1.47 2.55
CA THR A 328 19.41 -0.60 3.46
C THR A 328 19.05 0.88 3.23
N LEU A 329 18.99 1.31 1.98
CA LEU A 329 18.59 2.66 1.60
C LEU A 329 17.16 2.95 2.06
N PHE A 330 16.23 2.02 1.78
CA PHE A 330 14.80 2.20 2.08
C PHE A 330 14.52 2.20 3.59
N GLU A 331 15.10 1.27 4.35
CA GLU A 331 14.94 1.14 5.79
C GLU A 331 15.48 2.36 6.54
N ASN A 332 16.64 2.89 6.11
CA ASN A 332 17.28 4.06 6.72
C ASN A 332 16.79 5.40 6.15
N LYS A 333 15.80 5.39 5.24
CA LYS A 333 15.22 6.59 4.63
C LYS A 333 16.26 7.52 4.00
N MET A 334 17.26 6.94 3.36
CA MET A 334 18.38 7.68 2.79
C MET A 334 17.99 8.29 1.45
N ASP A 335 18.70 9.35 1.04
CA ASP A 335 18.65 9.96 -0.30
C ASP A 335 17.24 10.33 -0.78
N GLY A 336 16.38 10.76 0.13
CA GLY A 336 15.01 11.19 -0.20
C GLY A 336 14.11 10.07 -0.72
N VAL A 337 14.41 8.80 -0.40
CA VAL A 337 13.67 7.66 -0.91
C VAL A 337 12.17 7.70 -0.56
N ILE A 338 11.33 7.54 -1.58
CA ILE A 338 9.89 7.27 -1.44
C ILE A 338 9.64 5.80 -1.74
N LYS A 339 9.90 5.32 -2.96
CA LYS A 339 9.77 3.91 -3.34
C LYS A 339 11.00 3.44 -4.10
N VAL A 340 11.35 2.20 -3.90
CA VAL A 340 12.45 1.53 -4.60
C VAL A 340 11.87 0.44 -5.50
N ALA A 341 12.20 0.50 -6.78
CA ALA A 341 11.92 -0.57 -7.73
C ALA A 341 13.10 -1.56 -7.78
N ILE A 342 12.79 -2.82 -7.96
CA ILE A 342 13.74 -3.91 -8.20
C ILE A 342 13.49 -4.48 -9.59
N GLU A 343 14.53 -4.57 -10.40
CA GLU A 343 14.48 -5.06 -11.79
C GLU A 343 15.39 -6.28 -12.00
N TRP A 344 15.18 -7.03 -13.10
CA TRP A 344 15.90 -8.24 -13.47
C TRP A 344 16.71 -8.07 -14.76
#